data_00e237135d21040303b67ad279e26901
#
_entry.id   00e237135d21040303b67ad279e26901
#
_cell.length_a   1.000
_cell.length_b   1.000
_cell.length_c   1.000
_cell.angle_alpha   90.00
_cell.angle_beta   90.00
_cell.angle_gamma   90.00
#
_symmetry.space_group_name_H-M   'P 1'
#
loop_
_entity.id
_entity.type
_entity.pdbx_description
1 polymer ?
#
loop_
_entity_poly.entity_id
_entity_poly.type
_entity_poly.pdbx_seq_one_letter_code
_entity_poly.pdbx_strand_id
1 'polypeptide(L)'
;VIATDHAPHTLKEKQSDYLNAPSGGPLVQHALPALLELVNQKVFTLEEIVNKTSHSLATCFQIENRGYIREGYFADLVLLDMNKPTQVNRENVLSKCGWSPFEGTSFKSSIQKTFINGHLAYDQGVFNEEQKGMRMLFDR
;
A
#
# COMPACT_ATOMS: atom_id res chain seq x y z
N VAL A 1 -11.34 3.77 8.74
CA VAL A 1 -10.04 3.30 8.21
C VAL A 1 -10.25 2.45 6.98
N ILE A 2 -9.24 2.37 6.14
CA ILE A 2 -9.15 1.43 5.01
C ILE A 2 -7.96 0.52 5.27
N ALA A 3 -8.15 -0.79 5.13
CA ALA A 3 -7.12 -1.79 5.25
C ALA A 3 -7.21 -2.77 4.07
N THR A 4 -6.13 -3.49 3.79
CA THR A 4 -6.04 -4.37 2.61
C THR A 4 -6.54 -5.77 2.86
N ASP A 5 -6.59 -6.22 4.11
CA ASP A 5 -6.80 -7.62 4.46
C ASP A 5 -5.90 -8.57 3.62
N HIS A 6 -4.60 -8.20 3.53
CA HIS A 6 -3.63 -8.89 2.69
C HIS A 6 -3.46 -10.35 3.12
N ALA A 7 -4.01 -11.27 2.35
CA ALA A 7 -3.92 -12.72 2.56
C ALA A 7 -3.40 -13.41 1.27
N PRO A 8 -2.07 -13.49 1.07
CA PRO A 8 -1.43 -13.90 -0.16
C PRO A 8 -1.36 -15.44 -0.30
N HIS A 9 -2.47 -16.08 -0.60
CA HIS A 9 -2.51 -17.50 -0.96
C HIS A 9 -1.95 -17.73 -2.36
N THR A 10 -1.35 -18.89 -2.58
CA THR A 10 -0.83 -19.27 -3.90
C THR A 10 -1.96 -19.43 -4.92
N LEU A 11 -1.64 -19.25 -6.20
CA LEU A 11 -2.62 -19.45 -7.26
C LEU A 11 -3.19 -20.88 -7.26
N LYS A 12 -2.37 -21.88 -6.92
CA LYS A 12 -2.79 -23.28 -6.81
C LYS A 12 -3.86 -23.47 -5.73
N GLU A 13 -3.68 -22.85 -4.55
CA GLU A 13 -4.70 -22.88 -3.48
C GLU A 13 -5.98 -22.18 -3.92
N LYS A 14 -5.88 -21.06 -4.63
CA LYS A 14 -7.04 -20.31 -5.14
C LYS A 14 -7.83 -21.05 -6.23
N GLN A 15 -7.22 -22.00 -6.92
CA GLN A 15 -7.87 -22.83 -7.97
C GLN A 15 -8.59 -24.07 -7.42
N SER A 16 -8.64 -24.25 -6.10
CA SER A 16 -9.48 -25.28 -5.46
C SER A 16 -10.97 -25.00 -5.68
N ASP A 17 -11.82 -26.01 -5.38
CA ASP A 17 -13.27 -25.81 -5.40
C ASP A 17 -13.69 -24.72 -4.42
N TYR A 18 -14.85 -24.13 -4.66
CA TYR A 18 -15.36 -22.97 -3.92
C TYR A 18 -15.33 -23.13 -2.39
N LEU A 19 -15.64 -24.32 -1.88
CA LEU A 19 -15.68 -24.60 -0.44
C LEU A 19 -14.27 -24.77 0.18
N ASN A 20 -13.28 -25.11 -0.62
CA ASN A 20 -11.91 -25.39 -0.19
C ASN A 20 -10.93 -24.27 -0.54
N ALA A 21 -11.29 -23.38 -1.48
CA ALA A 21 -10.45 -22.26 -1.85
C ALA A 21 -10.39 -21.24 -0.70
N PRO A 22 -9.18 -20.86 -0.20
CA PRO A 22 -9.06 -19.87 0.86
C PRO A 22 -9.53 -18.49 0.37
N SER A 23 -10.18 -17.73 1.25
CA SER A 23 -10.53 -16.32 1.00
C SER A 23 -9.30 -15.43 1.03
N GLY A 24 -9.44 -14.17 0.56
CA GLY A 24 -8.39 -13.16 0.55
C GLY A 24 -7.52 -13.16 -0.71
N GLY A 25 -6.67 -12.15 -0.80
CA GLY A 25 -5.79 -11.93 -1.94
C GLY A 25 -4.56 -11.07 -1.61
N PRO A 26 -3.56 -11.03 -2.51
CA PRO A 26 -2.32 -10.27 -2.33
C PRO A 26 -2.53 -8.77 -2.67
N LEU A 27 -3.12 -8.00 -1.76
CA LEU A 27 -3.60 -6.64 -2.02
C LEU A 27 -2.62 -5.53 -1.63
N VAL A 28 -1.66 -5.77 -0.71
CA VAL A 28 -0.86 -4.69 -0.09
C VAL A 28 -0.08 -3.86 -1.10
N GLN A 29 0.52 -4.47 -2.12
CA GLN A 29 1.33 -3.77 -3.11
C GLN A 29 0.52 -2.76 -3.93
N HIS A 30 -0.71 -3.09 -4.26
CA HIS A 30 -1.54 -2.30 -5.18
C HIS A 30 -2.65 -1.52 -4.46
N ALA A 31 -2.71 -1.57 -3.13
CA ALA A 31 -3.76 -0.90 -2.36
C ALA A 31 -3.80 0.61 -2.63
N LEU A 32 -2.67 1.29 -2.49
CA LEU A 32 -2.64 2.74 -2.71
C LEU A 32 -2.90 3.12 -4.17
N PRO A 33 -2.26 2.51 -5.20
CA PRO A 33 -2.63 2.75 -6.60
C PRO A 33 -4.12 2.54 -6.90
N ALA A 34 -4.75 1.49 -6.37
CA ALA A 34 -6.18 1.24 -6.54
C ALA A 34 -7.05 2.32 -5.88
N LEU A 35 -6.68 2.81 -4.70
CA LEU A 35 -7.37 3.91 -4.04
C LEU A 35 -7.21 5.23 -4.82
N LEU A 36 -6.04 5.50 -5.39
CA LEU A 36 -5.81 6.67 -6.23
C LEU A 36 -6.63 6.61 -7.53
N GLU A 37 -6.92 5.42 -8.06
CA GLU A 37 -7.83 5.30 -9.20
C GLU A 37 -9.25 5.72 -8.84
N LEU A 38 -9.72 5.47 -7.60
CA LEU A 38 -11.00 5.97 -7.10
C LEU A 38 -11.00 7.50 -6.93
N VAL A 39 -9.85 8.11 -6.65
CA VAL A 39 -9.70 9.59 -6.68
C VAL A 39 -9.84 10.10 -8.12
N ASN A 40 -9.20 9.47 -9.10
CA ASN A 40 -9.32 9.81 -10.51
C ASN A 40 -10.77 9.71 -11.01
N GLN A 41 -11.53 8.75 -10.47
CA GLN A 41 -12.96 8.56 -10.77
C GLN A 41 -13.88 9.48 -9.95
N LYS A 42 -13.34 10.35 -9.09
CA LYS A 42 -14.08 11.27 -8.21
C LYS A 42 -15.01 10.56 -7.19
N VAL A 43 -14.70 9.33 -6.82
CA VAL A 43 -15.39 8.57 -5.77
C VAL A 43 -14.90 9.03 -4.40
N PHE A 44 -13.60 9.32 -4.27
CA PHE A 44 -12.96 9.88 -3.09
C PHE A 44 -12.14 11.12 -3.46
N THR A 45 -11.90 11.99 -2.47
CA THR A 45 -10.84 13.00 -2.57
C THR A 45 -9.50 12.41 -2.09
N LEU A 46 -8.39 13.07 -2.42
CA LEU A 46 -7.08 12.65 -1.94
C LEU A 46 -6.99 12.77 -0.40
N GLU A 47 -7.57 13.83 0.16
CA GLU A 47 -7.65 14.06 1.60
C GLU A 47 -8.42 12.95 2.32
N GLU A 48 -9.50 12.46 1.74
CA GLU A 48 -10.25 11.33 2.30
C GLU A 48 -9.41 10.05 2.32
N ILE A 49 -8.64 9.77 1.26
CA ILE A 49 -7.73 8.63 1.22
C ILE A 49 -6.66 8.78 2.31
N VAL A 50 -6.00 9.94 2.40
CA VAL A 50 -4.99 10.21 3.44
C VAL A 50 -5.59 10.05 4.83
N ASN A 51 -6.77 10.61 5.07
CA ASN A 51 -7.46 10.46 6.35
C ASN A 51 -7.72 8.98 6.68
N LYS A 52 -8.26 8.21 5.75
CA LYS A 52 -8.67 6.81 5.98
C LYS A 52 -7.49 5.83 6.08
N THR A 53 -6.35 6.12 5.46
CA THR A 53 -5.16 5.24 5.40
C THR A 53 -4.03 5.66 6.34
N SER A 54 -4.07 6.88 6.90
CA SER A 54 -3.02 7.41 7.76
C SER A 54 -3.59 8.01 9.05
N HIS A 55 -4.30 9.16 8.98
CA HIS A 55 -4.74 9.90 10.16
C HIS A 55 -5.67 9.10 11.06
N SER A 56 -6.75 8.56 10.50
CA SER A 56 -7.72 7.76 11.25
C SER A 56 -7.12 6.48 11.81
N LEU A 57 -6.14 5.89 11.11
CA LEU A 57 -5.39 4.73 11.61
C LEU A 57 -4.56 5.10 12.83
N ALA A 58 -3.76 6.18 12.75
CA ALA A 58 -2.93 6.64 13.85
C ALA A 58 -3.78 6.97 15.08
N THR A 59 -4.93 7.64 14.89
CA THR A 59 -5.85 7.96 15.97
C THR A 59 -6.53 6.72 16.56
N CYS A 60 -7.06 5.83 15.71
CA CYS A 60 -7.79 4.64 16.14
C CYS A 60 -6.92 3.68 16.95
N PHE A 61 -5.67 3.50 16.55
CA PHE A 61 -4.73 2.60 17.20
C PHE A 61 -3.78 3.31 18.18
N GLN A 62 -3.94 4.63 18.37
CA GLN A 62 -3.09 5.44 19.26
C GLN A 62 -1.60 5.29 18.93
N ILE A 63 -1.25 5.38 17.63
CA ILE A 63 0.12 5.23 17.16
C ILE A 63 0.89 6.51 17.42
N GLU A 64 2.01 6.40 18.14
CA GLU A 64 2.85 7.52 18.50
C GLU A 64 3.66 8.07 17.32
N ASN A 65 3.66 9.38 17.16
CA ASN A 65 4.53 10.15 16.26
C ASN A 65 4.52 9.67 14.79
N ARG A 66 3.39 9.11 14.30
CA ARG A 66 3.19 8.67 12.92
C ARG A 66 1.81 9.06 12.39
N GLY A 67 1.60 8.87 11.10
CA GLY A 67 0.32 9.10 10.44
C GLY A 67 0.05 10.56 10.05
N TYR A 68 0.95 11.49 10.39
CA TYR A 68 0.86 12.92 10.07
C TYR A 68 2.21 13.47 9.64
N ILE A 69 2.21 14.47 8.77
CA ILE A 69 3.40 15.26 8.46
C ILE A 69 3.47 16.39 9.50
N ARG A 70 4.28 16.20 10.53
CA ARG A 70 4.47 17.16 11.64
C ARG A 70 5.92 17.14 12.08
N GLU A 71 6.38 18.29 12.61
CA GLU A 71 7.68 18.37 13.27
C GLU A 71 7.75 17.39 14.46
N GLY A 72 8.86 16.66 14.60
CA GLY A 72 9.05 15.64 15.62
C GLY A 72 8.44 14.26 15.29
N TYR A 73 7.69 14.13 14.19
CA TYR A 73 7.14 12.85 13.74
C TYR A 73 8.12 12.09 12.84
N PHE A 74 8.00 10.77 12.82
CA PHE A 74 8.74 9.95 11.87
C PHE A 74 8.35 10.27 10.43
N ALA A 75 9.34 10.40 9.56
CA ALA A 75 9.12 10.64 8.14
C ALA A 75 8.79 9.32 7.42
N ASP A 76 7.58 8.82 7.63
CA ASP A 76 6.96 7.74 6.86
C ASP A 76 6.14 8.38 5.75
N LEU A 77 6.74 8.52 4.56
CA LEU A 77 6.19 9.35 3.48
C LEU A 77 6.13 8.55 2.18
N VAL A 78 5.12 8.84 1.38
CA VAL A 78 5.02 8.33 0.01
C VAL A 78 4.91 9.51 -0.95
N LEU A 79 5.80 9.55 -1.94
CA LEU A 79 5.75 10.51 -3.04
C LEU A 79 5.04 9.87 -4.23
N LEU A 80 4.01 10.52 -4.71
CA LEU A 80 3.14 10.05 -5.79
C LEU A 80 3.29 10.93 -7.04
N ASP A 81 3.15 10.32 -8.21
CA ASP A 81 2.87 11.02 -9.46
C ASP A 81 1.49 10.60 -9.97
N MET A 82 0.56 11.57 -9.97
CA MET A 82 -0.84 11.35 -10.36
C MET A 82 -1.04 11.26 -11.88
N ASN A 83 0.00 11.58 -12.67
CA ASN A 83 -0.05 11.62 -14.13
C ASN A 83 0.88 10.61 -14.81
N LYS A 84 1.58 9.78 -14.02
CA LYS A 84 2.47 8.74 -14.54
C LYS A 84 1.82 7.36 -14.37
N PRO A 85 1.34 6.74 -15.46
CA PRO A 85 0.66 5.44 -15.37
C PRO A 85 1.58 4.32 -14.87
N THR A 86 0.97 3.34 -14.18
CA THR A 86 1.63 2.10 -13.76
C THR A 86 0.84 0.90 -14.28
N GLN A 87 1.46 0.09 -15.12
CA GLN A 87 0.89 -1.17 -15.59
C GLN A 87 1.18 -2.28 -14.58
N VAL A 88 0.16 -3.02 -14.17
CA VAL A 88 0.34 -4.22 -13.35
C VAL A 88 0.47 -5.43 -14.27
N ASN A 89 1.60 -6.09 -14.19
CA ASN A 89 1.88 -7.33 -14.91
C ASN A 89 2.55 -8.34 -13.96
N ARG A 90 2.65 -9.57 -14.39
CA ARG A 90 3.20 -10.65 -13.58
C ARG A 90 4.65 -10.43 -13.16
N GLU A 91 5.42 -9.71 -13.98
CA GLU A 91 6.86 -9.48 -13.76
C GLU A 91 7.11 -8.47 -12.65
N ASN A 92 6.15 -7.54 -12.41
CA ASN A 92 6.26 -6.52 -11.37
C ASN A 92 5.47 -6.83 -10.10
N VAL A 93 4.87 -8.03 -9.99
CA VAL A 93 4.24 -8.50 -8.75
C VAL A 93 5.32 -8.94 -7.75
N LEU A 94 5.39 -8.26 -6.61
CA LEU A 94 6.38 -8.49 -5.56
C LEU A 94 5.98 -9.59 -4.57
N SER A 95 4.69 -9.87 -4.47
CA SER A 95 4.18 -10.91 -3.57
C SER A 95 4.72 -12.28 -3.95
N LYS A 96 5.21 -13.04 -2.97
CA LYS A 96 5.73 -14.40 -3.16
C LYS A 96 4.70 -15.38 -3.74
N CYS A 97 3.40 -15.08 -3.65
CA CYS A 97 2.36 -15.88 -4.28
C CYS A 97 2.34 -15.78 -5.82
N GLY A 98 3.05 -14.79 -6.41
CA GLY A 98 3.31 -14.66 -7.85
C GLY A 98 2.12 -14.23 -8.70
N TRP A 99 1.09 -13.63 -8.09
CA TRP A 99 -0.08 -13.10 -8.78
C TRP A 99 -0.68 -11.88 -8.09
N SER A 100 -1.52 -11.13 -8.80
CA SER A 100 -2.28 -10.01 -8.25
C SER A 100 -3.69 -10.00 -8.85
N PRO A 101 -4.73 -9.63 -8.08
CA PRO A 101 -6.07 -9.42 -8.64
C PRO A 101 -6.14 -8.24 -9.60
N PHE A 102 -5.11 -7.40 -9.63
CA PHE A 102 -4.99 -6.25 -10.55
C PHE A 102 -4.14 -6.54 -11.79
N GLU A 103 -3.71 -7.79 -12.02
CA GLU A 103 -2.93 -8.15 -13.21
C GLU A 103 -3.68 -7.74 -14.49
N GLY A 104 -2.99 -7.06 -15.40
CA GLY A 104 -3.57 -6.47 -16.61
C GLY A 104 -4.16 -5.05 -16.43
N THR A 105 -4.29 -4.56 -15.19
CA THR A 105 -4.79 -3.20 -14.92
C THR A 105 -3.71 -2.16 -15.17
N SER A 106 -4.09 -1.02 -15.76
CA SER A 106 -3.26 0.18 -15.83
C SER A 106 -3.83 1.25 -14.89
N PHE A 107 -3.13 1.52 -13.80
CA PHE A 107 -3.43 2.64 -12.91
C PHE A 107 -2.89 3.94 -13.52
N LYS A 108 -3.62 5.06 -13.37
CA LYS A 108 -3.22 6.37 -13.91
C LYS A 108 -2.10 7.05 -13.14
N SER A 109 -1.83 6.57 -11.93
CA SER A 109 -0.84 7.12 -11.01
C SER A 109 0.25 6.11 -10.69
N SER A 110 1.36 6.58 -10.12
CA SER A 110 2.48 5.75 -9.66
C SER A 110 3.06 6.22 -8.33
N ILE A 111 3.62 5.27 -7.59
CA ILE A 111 4.45 5.55 -6.42
C ILE A 111 5.87 5.83 -6.93
N GLN A 112 6.38 7.02 -6.65
CA GLN A 112 7.73 7.42 -7.05
C GLN A 112 8.75 7.07 -5.97
N LYS A 113 8.45 7.42 -4.72
CA LYS A 113 9.36 7.18 -3.58
C LYS A 113 8.58 6.78 -2.34
N THR A 114 9.20 5.95 -1.51
CA THR A 114 8.69 5.62 -0.17
C THR A 114 9.81 5.81 0.84
N PHE A 115 9.51 6.59 1.87
CA PHE A 115 10.40 6.80 3.00
C PHE A 115 9.84 6.07 4.22
N ILE A 116 10.70 5.39 4.95
CA ILE A 116 10.39 4.70 6.21
C ILE A 116 11.34 5.20 7.27
N ASN A 117 10.83 5.83 8.31
CA ASN A 117 11.61 6.49 9.37
C ASN A 117 12.69 7.46 8.81
N GLY A 118 12.39 8.17 7.71
CA GLY A 118 13.31 9.07 7.02
C GLY A 118 14.29 8.39 6.05
N HIS A 119 14.36 7.07 6.03
CA HIS A 119 15.17 6.32 5.07
C HIS A 119 14.41 6.14 3.75
N LEU A 120 15.08 6.43 2.61
CA LEU A 120 14.53 6.19 1.28
C LEU A 120 14.57 4.68 0.99
N ALA A 121 13.46 3.99 1.25
CA ALA A 121 13.32 2.55 1.13
C ALA A 121 12.96 2.09 -0.30
N TYR A 122 12.31 2.96 -1.08
CA TYR A 122 11.93 2.68 -2.47
C TYR A 122 12.10 3.93 -3.33
N ASP A 123 12.69 3.78 -4.50
CA ASP A 123 12.84 4.82 -5.51
C ASP A 123 12.59 4.22 -6.92
N GLN A 124 11.42 4.50 -7.51
CA GLN A 124 11.06 4.16 -8.89
C GLN A 124 11.41 2.73 -9.34
N GLY A 125 11.13 1.74 -8.51
CA GLY A 125 11.39 0.31 -8.80
C GLY A 125 12.62 -0.25 -8.11
N VAL A 126 13.46 0.59 -7.53
CA VAL A 126 14.66 0.18 -6.79
C VAL A 126 14.35 0.15 -5.29
N PHE A 127 14.61 -0.98 -4.64
CA PHE A 127 14.50 -1.13 -3.19
C PHE A 127 15.85 -0.91 -2.51
N ASN A 128 15.84 -0.16 -1.42
CA ASN A 128 16.98 -0.01 -0.52
C ASN A 128 16.62 -0.64 0.83
N GLU A 129 17.22 -1.79 1.13
CA GLU A 129 16.97 -2.58 2.33
C GLU A 129 18.04 -2.40 3.41
N GLU A 130 18.91 -1.37 3.29
CA GLU A 130 19.99 -1.11 4.25
C GLU A 130 19.46 -0.79 5.65
N GLN A 131 18.27 -0.17 5.74
CA GLN A 131 17.60 0.11 7.01
C GLN A 131 16.22 -0.57 7.06
N LYS A 132 15.94 -1.22 8.17
CA LYS A 132 14.64 -1.81 8.44
C LYS A 132 13.72 -0.83 9.15
N GLY A 133 12.41 -1.04 8.99
CA GLY A 133 11.41 -0.30 9.75
C GLY A 133 11.59 -0.49 11.26
N MET A 134 11.24 0.55 12.02
CA MET A 134 11.25 0.50 13.49
C MET A 134 9.91 -0.03 14.00
N ARG A 135 9.93 -0.62 15.20
CA ARG A 135 8.70 -0.99 15.91
C ARG A 135 7.83 0.25 16.14
N MET A 136 6.56 0.14 15.84
CA MET A 136 5.58 1.17 16.23
C MET A 136 5.35 1.14 17.74
N LEU A 137 5.21 2.33 18.34
CA LEU A 137 4.82 2.53 19.71
C LEU A 137 3.36 2.99 19.75
N PHE A 138 2.69 2.71 20.85
CA PHE A 138 1.27 2.98 21.04
C PHE A 138 1.06 3.58 22.42
N ASP A 139 0.32 4.69 22.49
CA ASP A 139 -0.09 5.35 23.73
C ASP A 139 -1.37 4.68 24.27
N ARG A 140 -1.20 3.60 25.06
CA ARG A 140 -2.28 2.82 25.69
C ARG A 140 -1.79 2.10 26.94
#